data_f2c88d6bb105ca203dd514dfc73aeb33
#
_entry.id   f2c88d6bb105ca203dd514dfc73aeb33
#
_cell.length_a   1.000
_cell.length_b   1.000
_cell.length_c   1.000
_cell.angle_alpha   90.00
_cell.angle_beta   90.00
_cell.angle_gamma   90.00
#
_symmetry.space_group_name_H-M   'P 1'
#
loop_
_entity.id
_entity.type
_entity.pdbx_description
1 polymer ?
#
loop_
_entity_poly.entity_id
_entity_poly.type
_entity_poly.pdbx_seq_one_letter_code
_entity_poly.pdbx_strand_id
1 'polypeptide(L)'
;MRKLKTSITKRLFLYITALVIGISTLILLSNTLLLRPLYYSMVKNTMLHAMDILTDMDYTQERDIWGEEIRAQIAGNSYDVMIHDEKEILWSSSPEFGFAQRPLSSEAGQQDSFDLADMPPASLDNPSITPDNNDYPQNEDWLKQDSFLHRRMSNFTQVGDDIYIGTIKEPKSEIEMMVCTKSLENGFSIYISQAIEPINQSVQQANILLLACATLTLGVSMYIVFKMSKRFTRPIRQIQNTVGELAALNFGSKCDVTTGDELQSLGEDINHLGDELKNALMTLRKQNMQLEKDIIAQRQFISNASHELRTPLALIKGYADEMNAGFASTEQQKDFCIEIIAEEAAKMSRLLKEMLDLSRMESGRTEIINAKLSVKERIMSFIDKYDGFIAQNGLSILLDLEENDFGIFDAMRFEQVLANYVSNAARYGDERKQVRISTRVLDETIRISVFNTGKHLCEDMMENIWKSFYKADDARTRVKDSYGLGLSVVKAIQTVMGQHFGVENVQDGVIFWFDVKRFRER
;
A
#
# COMPACT_ATOMS: atom_id res chain seq x y z
N MET A 1 -6.55 -16.18 -19.38
CA MET A 1 -6.02 -15.00 -20.10
C MET A 1 -6.12 -13.76 -19.20
N ARG A 2 -5.06 -13.42 -18.45
CA ARG A 2 -4.98 -12.15 -17.69
C ARG A 2 -4.80 -11.03 -18.71
N LYS A 3 -5.86 -10.24 -18.97
CA LYS A 3 -5.75 -8.96 -19.71
C LYS A 3 -4.62 -8.16 -19.02
N LEU A 4 -3.57 -7.87 -19.77
CA LEU A 4 -2.51 -6.96 -19.34
C LEU A 4 -3.18 -5.64 -18.94
N LYS A 5 -3.40 -5.44 -17.64
CA LYS A 5 -3.87 -4.16 -17.11
C LYS A 5 -2.77 -3.15 -17.44
N THR A 6 -3.05 -2.30 -18.44
CA THR A 6 -2.16 -1.17 -18.76
C THR A 6 -1.93 -0.38 -17.48
N SER A 7 -0.65 -0.15 -17.16
CA SER A 7 -0.26 0.62 -15.97
C SER A 7 -1.04 1.93 -15.92
N ILE A 8 -1.49 2.32 -14.72
CA ILE A 8 -2.18 3.61 -14.45
C ILE A 8 -1.38 4.76 -15.07
N THR A 9 -0.06 4.72 -14.98
CA THR A 9 0.85 5.69 -15.61
C THR A 9 0.67 5.77 -17.12
N LYS A 10 0.55 4.61 -17.81
CA LYS A 10 0.35 4.61 -19.27
C LYS A 10 -1.01 5.19 -19.66
N ARG A 11 -2.05 4.93 -18.88
CA ARG A 11 -3.38 5.51 -19.12
C ARG A 11 -3.39 7.00 -18.87
N LEU A 12 -2.82 7.47 -17.76
CA LEU A 12 -2.71 8.88 -17.44
C LEU A 12 -1.91 9.64 -18.51
N PHE A 13 -0.78 9.08 -18.93
CA PHE A 13 0.03 9.62 -20.03
C PHE A 13 -0.80 9.74 -21.31
N LEU A 14 -1.51 8.71 -21.70
CA LEU A 14 -2.33 8.69 -22.92
C LEU A 14 -3.46 9.73 -22.85
N TYR A 15 -4.15 9.86 -21.72
CA TYR A 15 -5.21 10.85 -21.55
C TYR A 15 -4.69 12.29 -21.60
N ILE A 16 -3.59 12.60 -20.90
CA ILE A 16 -2.99 13.95 -20.90
C ILE A 16 -2.47 14.29 -22.30
N THR A 17 -1.79 13.36 -22.96
CA THR A 17 -1.27 13.56 -24.32
C THR A 17 -2.43 13.78 -25.31
N ALA A 18 -3.48 12.97 -25.24
CA ALA A 18 -4.67 13.12 -26.09
C ALA A 18 -5.38 14.46 -25.84
N LEU A 19 -5.47 14.88 -24.58
CA LEU A 19 -6.07 16.17 -24.23
C LEU A 19 -5.27 17.35 -24.79
N VAL A 20 -3.95 17.35 -24.61
CA VAL A 20 -3.06 18.41 -25.11
C VAL A 20 -3.10 18.49 -26.65
N ILE A 21 -3.01 17.33 -27.33
CA ILE A 21 -3.12 17.27 -28.78
C ILE A 21 -4.50 17.75 -29.23
N GLY A 22 -5.58 17.32 -28.57
CA GLY A 22 -6.96 17.71 -28.91
C GLY A 22 -7.18 19.22 -28.80
N ILE A 23 -6.74 19.82 -27.69
CA ILE A 23 -6.84 21.28 -27.47
C ILE A 23 -6.00 22.03 -28.51
N SER A 24 -4.75 21.62 -28.73
CA SER A 24 -3.86 22.26 -29.70
C SER A 24 -4.42 22.18 -31.12
N THR A 25 -4.96 21.03 -31.51
CA THR A 25 -5.60 20.85 -32.80
C THR A 25 -6.86 21.72 -32.95
N LEU A 26 -7.67 21.83 -31.91
CA LEU A 26 -8.86 22.67 -31.89
C LEU A 26 -8.52 24.16 -32.08
N ILE A 27 -7.50 24.64 -31.35
CA ILE A 27 -7.03 26.04 -31.44
C ILE A 27 -6.49 26.32 -32.86
N LEU A 28 -5.69 25.40 -33.43
CA LEU A 28 -5.10 25.55 -34.74
C LEU A 28 -6.19 25.55 -35.85
N LEU A 29 -7.19 24.67 -35.72
CA LEU A 29 -8.33 24.61 -36.59
C LEU A 29 -9.19 25.88 -36.47
N SER A 30 -9.44 26.36 -35.27
CA SER A 30 -10.16 27.60 -35.01
C SER A 30 -9.44 28.81 -35.64
N ASN A 31 -8.10 28.89 -35.46
CA ASN A 31 -7.32 29.97 -36.05
C ASN A 31 -7.38 29.97 -37.58
N THR A 32 -7.27 28.79 -38.22
CA THR A 32 -7.29 28.69 -39.69
C THR A 32 -8.68 28.88 -40.28
N LEU A 33 -9.74 28.38 -39.64
CA LEU A 33 -11.10 28.40 -40.17
C LEU A 33 -11.86 29.70 -39.85
N LEU A 34 -11.59 30.32 -38.68
CA LEU A 34 -12.38 31.49 -38.24
C LEU A 34 -11.66 32.81 -38.45
N LEU A 35 -10.35 32.87 -38.29
CA LEU A 35 -9.64 34.15 -38.35
C LEU A 35 -9.68 34.77 -39.74
N ARG A 36 -9.47 33.95 -40.78
CA ARG A 36 -9.49 34.39 -42.19
C ARG A 36 -10.83 34.99 -42.57
N PRO A 37 -11.99 34.31 -42.46
CA PRO A 37 -13.29 34.88 -42.84
C PRO A 37 -13.70 36.06 -41.97
N LEU A 38 -13.34 36.08 -40.67
CA LEU A 38 -13.62 37.22 -39.81
C LEU A 38 -12.88 38.47 -40.26
N TYR A 39 -11.60 38.29 -40.61
CA TYR A 39 -10.79 39.41 -41.08
C TYR A 39 -11.29 39.94 -42.46
N TYR A 40 -11.61 39.02 -43.40
CA TYR A 40 -12.25 39.42 -44.64
C TYR A 40 -13.53 40.20 -44.41
N SER A 41 -14.39 39.79 -43.49
CA SER A 41 -15.61 40.52 -43.14
C SER A 41 -15.31 41.89 -42.51
N MET A 42 -14.25 41.97 -41.68
CA MET A 42 -13.84 43.25 -41.07
C MET A 42 -13.31 44.22 -42.12
N VAL A 43 -12.42 43.80 -43.02
CA VAL A 43 -11.90 44.62 -44.11
C VAL A 43 -13.07 45.07 -45.03
N LYS A 44 -13.93 44.13 -45.41
CA LYS A 44 -15.12 44.45 -46.21
C LYS A 44 -15.97 45.54 -45.58
N ASN A 45 -16.30 45.44 -44.28
CA ASN A 45 -17.11 46.43 -43.57
C ASN A 45 -16.42 47.81 -43.49
N THR A 46 -15.09 47.82 -43.27
CA THR A 46 -14.31 49.04 -43.26
C THR A 46 -14.32 49.74 -44.62
N MET A 47 -14.16 48.97 -45.71
CA MET A 47 -14.19 49.50 -47.07
C MET A 47 -15.60 50.01 -47.45
N LEU A 48 -16.67 49.32 -47.07
CA LEU A 48 -18.04 49.78 -47.30
C LEU A 48 -18.32 51.07 -46.55
N HIS A 49 -17.89 51.20 -45.28
CA HIS A 49 -18.04 52.42 -44.50
C HIS A 49 -17.24 53.58 -45.13
N ALA A 50 -16.02 53.30 -45.61
CA ALA A 50 -15.24 54.29 -46.33
C ALA A 50 -15.91 54.70 -47.67
N MET A 51 -16.52 53.74 -48.37
CA MET A 51 -17.25 54.01 -49.64
C MET A 51 -18.45 54.94 -49.38
N ASP A 52 -19.20 54.68 -48.29
CA ASP A 52 -20.34 55.54 -47.92
C ASP A 52 -19.90 56.99 -47.69
N ILE A 53 -18.82 57.17 -46.89
CA ILE A 53 -18.25 58.50 -46.61
C ILE A 53 -17.81 59.20 -47.91
N LEU A 54 -17.08 58.48 -48.74
CA LEU A 54 -16.58 59.05 -49.99
C LEU A 54 -17.71 59.33 -50.99
N THR A 55 -18.82 58.61 -50.95
CA THR A 55 -19.98 58.84 -51.81
C THR A 55 -20.69 60.14 -51.49
N ASP A 56 -20.75 60.49 -50.17
CA ASP A 56 -21.46 61.67 -49.64
C ASP A 56 -20.65 62.98 -49.79
N MET A 57 -19.41 62.89 -50.33
CA MET A 57 -18.57 64.09 -50.54
C MET A 57 -19.03 64.94 -51.73
N ASP A 58 -18.79 66.24 -51.61
CA ASP A 58 -19.13 67.20 -52.66
C ASP A 58 -18.00 67.35 -53.68
N TYR A 59 -18.06 66.63 -54.77
CA TYR A 59 -17.12 66.63 -55.88
C TYR A 59 -17.29 67.79 -56.85
N THR A 60 -18.21 68.76 -56.60
CA THR A 60 -18.37 69.98 -57.40
C THR A 60 -17.36 71.06 -57.05
N GLN A 61 -16.70 70.96 -55.93
CA GLN A 61 -15.64 71.87 -55.47
C GLN A 61 -14.33 71.63 -56.25
N GLU A 62 -13.34 72.53 -56.00
CA GLU A 62 -11.99 72.37 -56.59
C GLU A 62 -11.34 71.07 -56.13
N ARG A 63 -10.64 70.38 -57.00
CA ARG A 63 -9.99 69.10 -56.81
C ARG A 63 -9.10 69.05 -55.55
N ASP A 64 -8.39 70.14 -55.32
CA ASP A 64 -7.46 70.22 -54.16
C ASP A 64 -8.21 70.20 -52.81
N ILE A 65 -9.41 70.73 -52.77
CA ILE A 65 -10.21 70.80 -51.54
C ILE A 65 -10.73 69.41 -51.14
N TRP A 66 -11.45 68.72 -52.00
CA TRP A 66 -11.97 67.39 -51.71
C TRP A 66 -10.83 66.33 -51.66
N GLY A 67 -9.70 66.58 -52.36
CA GLY A 67 -8.51 65.74 -52.25
C GLY A 67 -7.85 65.78 -50.87
N GLU A 68 -7.77 66.96 -50.23
CA GLU A 68 -7.26 67.08 -48.87
C GLU A 68 -8.23 66.46 -47.86
N GLU A 69 -9.54 66.58 -48.08
CA GLU A 69 -10.56 65.98 -47.23
C GLU A 69 -10.49 64.48 -47.28
N ILE A 70 -10.31 63.87 -48.46
CA ILE A 70 -10.08 62.43 -48.61
C ILE A 70 -8.81 62.03 -47.90
N ARG A 71 -7.68 62.76 -48.05
CA ARG A 71 -6.43 62.45 -47.33
C ARG A 71 -6.61 62.46 -45.81
N ALA A 72 -7.42 63.41 -45.29
CA ALA A 72 -7.72 63.46 -43.87
C ALA A 72 -8.52 62.24 -43.40
N GLN A 73 -9.49 61.78 -44.23
CA GLN A 73 -10.34 60.65 -43.94
C GLN A 73 -9.61 59.31 -43.99
N ILE A 74 -8.66 59.13 -44.95
CA ILE A 74 -7.86 57.90 -45.07
C ILE A 74 -6.64 57.89 -44.15
N ALA A 75 -6.29 59.04 -43.51
CA ALA A 75 -5.14 59.10 -42.63
C ALA A 75 -5.24 58.13 -41.47
N GLY A 76 -4.35 57.15 -41.39
CA GLY A 76 -4.33 56.08 -40.38
C GLY A 76 -5.08 54.79 -40.81
N ASN A 77 -5.72 54.73 -41.97
CA ASN A 77 -6.31 53.56 -42.52
C ASN A 77 -5.32 52.82 -43.46
N SER A 78 -5.48 51.53 -43.61
CA SER A 78 -4.59 50.64 -44.40
C SER A 78 -5.13 50.39 -45.82
N TYR A 79 -6.03 51.20 -46.32
CA TYR A 79 -6.59 51.10 -47.65
C TYR A 79 -6.21 52.29 -48.50
N ASP A 80 -6.07 52.03 -49.79
CA ASP A 80 -5.81 53.05 -50.81
C ASP A 80 -7.13 53.40 -51.53
N VAL A 81 -7.24 54.68 -51.90
CA VAL A 81 -8.42 55.22 -52.59
C VAL A 81 -7.97 55.81 -53.91
N MET A 82 -8.72 55.57 -54.99
CA MET A 82 -8.55 56.15 -56.31
C MET A 82 -9.91 56.61 -56.83
N ILE A 83 -9.93 57.82 -57.38
CA ILE A 83 -11.12 58.39 -58.04
C ILE A 83 -10.75 58.72 -59.48
N HIS A 84 -11.55 58.28 -60.41
CA HIS A 84 -11.37 58.54 -61.84
C HIS A 84 -12.70 58.89 -62.50
N ASP A 85 -12.63 59.55 -63.60
CA ASP A 85 -13.74 59.65 -64.61
C ASP A 85 -13.43 58.72 -65.80
N GLU A 86 -14.29 58.76 -66.81
CA GLU A 86 -14.13 57.91 -68.02
C GLU A 86 -12.80 58.18 -68.80
N LYS A 87 -12.08 59.26 -68.51
CA LYS A 87 -10.92 59.70 -69.30
C LYS A 87 -9.60 59.75 -68.48
N GLU A 88 -9.63 60.09 -67.17
CA GLU A 88 -8.42 60.25 -66.37
C GLU A 88 -8.60 59.95 -64.92
N ILE A 89 -7.48 59.64 -64.23
CA ILE A 89 -7.48 59.51 -62.79
C ILE A 89 -7.49 60.89 -62.18
N LEU A 90 -8.55 61.20 -61.46
CA LEU A 90 -8.75 62.49 -60.84
C LEU A 90 -7.92 62.64 -59.56
N TRP A 91 -7.84 61.56 -58.75
CA TRP A 91 -7.12 61.55 -57.49
C TRP A 91 -6.70 60.12 -57.08
N SER A 92 -5.57 60.00 -56.43
CA SER A 92 -5.14 58.74 -55.82
C SER A 92 -4.36 58.96 -54.52
N SER A 93 -4.61 58.11 -53.52
CA SER A 93 -3.89 58.15 -52.24
C SER A 93 -2.45 57.59 -52.36
N SER A 94 -2.22 56.69 -53.27
CA SER A 94 -0.94 56.02 -53.48
C SER A 94 -0.29 56.44 -54.79
N PRO A 95 1.02 56.76 -54.79
CA PRO A 95 1.74 57.06 -56.03
C PRO A 95 1.83 55.87 -56.98
N GLU A 96 1.71 54.67 -56.46
CA GLU A 96 1.79 53.43 -57.25
C GLU A 96 0.52 53.16 -58.09
N PHE A 97 -0.62 53.69 -57.63
CA PHE A 97 -1.89 53.71 -58.38
C PHE A 97 -1.99 54.91 -59.32
N GLY A 98 -1.25 55.97 -59.04
CA GLY A 98 -1.25 57.17 -59.88
C GLY A 98 -0.03 57.13 -60.80
N PHE A 99 -0.24 56.96 -62.08
CA PHE A 99 0.71 57.45 -63.04
C PHE A 99 1.07 58.89 -62.69
N ALA A 100 2.35 59.16 -62.61
CA ALA A 100 2.93 60.45 -62.25
C ALA A 100 2.04 61.60 -62.65
N GLN A 101 1.58 62.40 -61.65
CA GLN A 101 1.10 63.74 -61.88
C GLN A 101 2.14 64.49 -62.71
N ARG A 102 2.00 64.57 -64.00
CA ARG A 102 2.66 65.62 -64.75
C ARG A 102 1.96 66.92 -64.38
N PRO A 103 2.63 67.86 -63.76
CA PRO A 103 2.08 69.19 -63.62
C PRO A 103 1.90 69.73 -65.02
N LEU A 104 0.67 70.13 -65.35
CA LEU A 104 0.40 71.02 -66.49
C LEU A 104 0.95 72.40 -66.15
N SER A 105 2.24 72.59 -66.34
CA SER A 105 2.83 73.93 -66.46
C SER A 105 3.78 73.91 -67.59
N SER A 106 3.33 74.72 -68.57
CA SER A 106 4.07 75.24 -69.70
C SER A 106 5.56 75.47 -69.43
N GLU A 107 6.30 75.24 -70.45
CA GLU A 107 7.54 75.88 -70.95
C GLU A 107 8.68 74.90 -71.13
N ALA A 108 9.00 74.86 -72.30
CA ALA A 108 10.19 74.53 -73.06
C ALA A 108 11.50 74.40 -72.36
N GLY A 109 12.17 73.31 -72.67
CA GLY A 109 13.62 73.35 -72.91
C GLY A 109 14.47 73.05 -71.64
N GLN A 110 14.89 71.80 -71.52
CA GLN A 110 16.35 71.47 -71.50
C GLN A 110 16.55 69.95 -71.52
N GLN A 111 17.22 69.50 -72.53
CA GLN A 111 17.82 68.16 -72.58
C GLN A 111 18.84 68.00 -71.48
N ASP A 112 18.65 67.18 -70.55
CA ASP A 112 19.77 66.58 -69.81
C ASP A 112 19.81 65.08 -70.11
N SER A 113 20.88 64.79 -70.90
CA SER A 113 21.29 63.42 -71.23
C SER A 113 21.79 62.74 -69.98
N PHE A 114 21.06 61.72 -69.56
CA PHE A 114 21.54 60.78 -68.57
C PHE A 114 22.36 59.70 -69.25
N ASP A 115 23.67 59.68 -68.90
CA ASP A 115 24.70 58.79 -69.43
C ASP A 115 24.48 57.39 -68.83
N LEU A 116 24.39 56.40 -69.70
CA LEU A 116 24.16 55.01 -69.38
C LEU A 116 25.41 54.24 -68.93
N ALA A 117 26.44 54.95 -68.40
CA ALA A 117 27.76 54.36 -68.14
C ALA A 117 28.03 53.92 -66.70
N ASP A 118 27.10 54.09 -65.72
CA ASP A 118 27.35 53.77 -64.30
C ASP A 118 26.44 52.73 -63.72
N MET A 119 26.29 51.57 -64.37
CA MET A 119 25.72 50.37 -63.74
C MET A 119 26.79 49.28 -63.59
N PRO A 120 26.97 48.72 -62.39
CA PRO A 120 27.86 47.58 -62.18
C PRO A 120 27.27 46.32 -62.83
N PRO A 121 28.09 45.40 -63.34
CA PRO A 121 27.64 44.26 -64.09
C PRO A 121 26.95 43.22 -63.20
N ALA A 122 25.72 42.84 -63.55
CA ALA A 122 25.02 41.69 -63.01
C ALA A 122 25.64 40.40 -63.54
N SER A 123 26.03 39.52 -62.63
CA SER A 123 26.55 38.19 -62.95
C SER A 123 25.51 37.33 -63.67
N LEU A 124 25.87 36.92 -64.83
CA LEU A 124 25.25 35.86 -65.63
C LEU A 124 25.42 34.50 -64.93
N ASP A 125 24.32 33.82 -64.70
CA ASP A 125 24.21 32.35 -64.84
C ASP A 125 22.74 31.91 -64.66
N ASN A 126 21.94 31.97 -65.69
CA ASN A 126 21.05 30.90 -66.17
C ASN A 126 20.37 31.26 -67.51
N PRO A 127 20.57 30.47 -68.56
CA PRO A 127 19.95 30.74 -69.83
C PRO A 127 18.63 29.97 -69.96
N SER A 128 17.65 30.63 -70.48
CA SER A 128 16.40 30.13 -71.08
C SER A 128 15.12 30.60 -70.42
N ILE A 129 14.76 31.82 -70.69
CA ILE A 129 13.37 32.24 -70.99
C ILE A 129 13.53 33.63 -71.57
N THR A 130 13.50 33.72 -72.91
CA THR A 130 13.29 34.98 -73.62
C THR A 130 11.85 35.39 -73.44
N PRO A 131 11.54 36.56 -72.88
CA PRO A 131 10.19 37.10 -72.92
C PRO A 131 9.94 37.57 -74.33
N ASP A 132 8.88 37.05 -74.92
CA ASP A 132 8.32 37.49 -76.18
C ASP A 132 7.93 38.95 -75.99
N ASN A 133 8.60 39.82 -76.79
CA ASN A 133 8.61 41.29 -76.69
C ASN A 133 7.37 41.97 -77.27
N ASN A 134 6.18 41.26 -77.25
CA ASN A 134 4.99 41.77 -77.91
C ASN A 134 3.74 41.95 -77.08
N ASP A 135 3.81 41.85 -75.74
CA ASP A 135 2.61 41.96 -74.86
C ASP A 135 2.63 43.12 -73.88
N TYR A 136 3.36 44.18 -74.10
CA TYR A 136 3.22 45.43 -73.39
C TYR A 136 2.48 46.45 -74.22
N PRO A 137 1.20 46.80 -73.89
CA PRO A 137 0.51 47.87 -74.53
C PRO A 137 1.20 49.21 -74.23
N GLN A 138 1.69 49.87 -75.30
CA GLN A 138 2.25 51.20 -75.22
C GLN A 138 1.14 52.22 -74.93
N ASN A 139 1.25 52.87 -73.85
CA ASN A 139 0.90 54.20 -73.28
C ASN A 139 -0.46 54.91 -73.62
N GLU A 140 -1.41 54.42 -74.37
CA GLU A 140 -2.69 55.09 -74.55
C GLU A 140 -3.94 54.20 -74.39
N ASP A 141 -3.78 52.89 -74.13
CA ASP A 141 -4.90 51.96 -74.06
C ASP A 141 -5.41 51.70 -72.65
N TRP A 142 -4.88 52.42 -71.61
CA TRP A 142 -5.35 52.28 -70.27
C TRP A 142 -6.73 52.85 -70.04
N LEU A 143 -7.01 53.95 -70.73
CA LEU A 143 -8.31 54.67 -70.64
C LEU A 143 -9.45 54.01 -71.40
N LYS A 144 -9.16 53.08 -72.33
CA LYS A 144 -10.16 52.21 -72.93
C LYS A 144 -10.47 50.99 -72.11
N GLN A 145 -10.00 50.94 -70.94
CA GLN A 145 -10.00 49.80 -70.07
C GLN A 145 -10.99 49.83 -68.91
N ASP A 146 -12.10 50.41 -69.01
CA ASP A 146 -13.31 49.95 -68.33
C ASP A 146 -13.55 48.43 -68.62
N SER A 147 -13.06 47.96 -69.72
CA SER A 147 -13.01 46.54 -70.08
C SER A 147 -11.94 45.71 -69.33
N PHE A 148 -10.83 46.30 -68.83
CA PHE A 148 -9.77 45.54 -68.15
C PHE A 148 -10.12 45.23 -66.71
N LEU A 149 -10.66 46.19 -65.97
CA LEU A 149 -11.22 46.00 -64.61
C LEU A 149 -12.46 45.12 -64.71
N HIS A 150 -13.38 45.38 -65.63
CA HIS A 150 -14.58 44.57 -65.86
C HIS A 150 -14.27 43.11 -66.29
N ARG A 151 -13.23 42.83 -67.07
CA ARG A 151 -12.83 41.46 -67.47
C ARG A 151 -12.22 40.67 -66.28
N ARG A 152 -11.59 41.33 -65.33
CA ARG A 152 -11.06 40.69 -64.12
C ARG A 152 -12.05 40.67 -62.97
N MET A 153 -13.18 41.38 -63.06
CA MET A 153 -14.25 41.48 -62.08
C MET A 153 -15.17 40.23 -62.07
N SER A 154 -14.79 39.11 -62.63
CA SER A 154 -15.62 37.90 -62.64
C SER A 154 -15.99 37.36 -61.28
N ASN A 155 -15.33 37.81 -60.22
CA ASN A 155 -15.55 37.40 -58.81
C ASN A 155 -16.09 38.54 -57.95
N PHE A 156 -16.60 39.62 -58.53
CA PHE A 156 -17.18 40.73 -57.79
C PHE A 156 -18.63 40.43 -57.40
N THR A 157 -18.98 40.70 -56.18
CA THR A 157 -20.31 40.54 -55.65
C THR A 157 -20.91 41.94 -55.42
N GLN A 158 -22.08 42.20 -55.92
CA GLN A 158 -22.81 43.42 -55.65
C GLN A 158 -23.33 43.39 -54.19
N VAL A 159 -23.02 44.43 -53.41
CA VAL A 159 -23.31 44.48 -51.96
C VAL A 159 -24.28 45.61 -51.59
N GLY A 160 -24.53 46.55 -52.51
CA GLY A 160 -25.48 47.67 -52.35
C GLY A 160 -25.81 48.32 -53.69
N ASP A 161 -26.40 49.49 -53.66
CA ASP A 161 -26.72 50.25 -54.88
C ASP A 161 -25.40 50.66 -55.55
N ASP A 162 -25.11 50.02 -56.67
CA ASP A 162 -23.90 50.23 -57.52
C ASP A 162 -22.54 50.02 -56.80
N ILE A 163 -22.51 49.33 -55.63
CA ILE A 163 -21.26 48.95 -54.95
C ILE A 163 -20.91 47.52 -55.26
N TYR A 164 -19.72 47.31 -55.79
CA TYR A 164 -19.15 45.99 -56.12
C TYR A 164 -17.90 45.76 -55.32
N ILE A 165 -17.80 44.58 -54.71
CA ILE A 165 -16.63 44.17 -53.92
C ILE A 165 -16.10 42.81 -54.40
N GLY A 166 -14.79 42.69 -54.54
CA GLY A 166 -14.15 41.48 -54.98
C GLY A 166 -12.67 41.43 -54.65
N THR A 167 -12.00 40.37 -55.03
CA THR A 167 -10.54 40.24 -54.88
C THR A 167 -9.87 40.19 -56.24
N ILE A 168 -8.79 40.94 -56.36
CA ILE A 168 -7.92 40.93 -57.55
C ILE A 168 -6.48 40.64 -57.14
N LYS A 169 -5.73 40.05 -58.09
CA LYS A 169 -4.25 39.94 -57.91
C LYS A 169 -3.61 41.06 -58.73
N GLU A 170 -2.77 41.85 -58.05
CA GLU A 170 -2.00 42.89 -58.70
C GLU A 170 -1.00 42.27 -59.68
N PRO A 171 -0.96 42.72 -60.93
CA PRO A 171 -0.15 42.07 -61.99
C PRO A 171 1.35 42.12 -61.75
N LYS A 172 1.88 43.12 -61.02
CA LYS A 172 3.30 43.32 -60.79
C LYS A 172 3.83 42.69 -59.53
N SER A 173 3.04 42.69 -58.48
CA SER A 173 3.43 42.22 -57.15
C SER A 173 2.87 40.87 -56.81
N GLU A 174 1.94 40.31 -57.62
CA GLU A 174 1.14 39.11 -57.31
C GLU A 174 0.38 39.20 -55.99
N ILE A 175 0.32 40.36 -55.38
CA ILE A 175 -0.38 40.60 -54.10
C ILE A 175 -1.88 40.52 -54.31
N GLU A 176 -2.56 39.71 -53.50
CA GLU A 176 -4.01 39.63 -53.50
C GLU A 176 -4.57 40.85 -52.75
N MET A 177 -5.40 41.61 -53.43
CA MET A 177 -6.05 42.83 -52.93
C MET A 177 -7.55 42.68 -52.90
N MET A 178 -8.21 43.14 -51.87
CA MET A 178 -9.63 43.37 -51.85
C MET A 178 -9.90 44.73 -52.47
N VAL A 179 -10.86 44.78 -53.39
CA VAL A 179 -11.24 46.00 -54.07
C VAL A 179 -12.75 46.22 -53.91
N CYS A 180 -13.11 47.44 -53.54
CA CYS A 180 -14.48 47.93 -53.52
C CYS A 180 -14.61 49.06 -54.55
N THR A 181 -15.61 49.01 -55.40
CA THR A 181 -15.83 50.08 -56.38
C THR A 181 -17.28 50.51 -56.43
N LYS A 182 -17.50 51.82 -56.70
CA LYS A 182 -18.82 52.43 -56.88
C LYS A 182 -18.75 53.48 -58.01
N SER A 183 -19.72 53.47 -58.89
CA SER A 183 -19.92 54.53 -59.88
C SER A 183 -20.92 55.58 -59.32
N LEU A 184 -20.56 56.83 -59.41
CA LEU A 184 -21.38 57.95 -58.99
C LEU A 184 -22.19 58.53 -60.13
N GLU A 185 -23.33 59.15 -59.90
CA GLU A 185 -24.21 59.77 -60.88
C GLU A 185 -23.55 60.91 -61.67
N ASN A 186 -22.48 61.50 -61.15
CA ASN A 186 -21.69 62.54 -61.78
C ASN A 186 -20.66 62.01 -62.83
N GLY A 187 -20.60 60.69 -63.06
CA GLY A 187 -19.66 60.02 -63.95
C GLY A 187 -18.33 59.65 -63.32
N PHE A 188 -18.12 59.89 -62.02
CA PHE A 188 -16.92 59.48 -61.30
C PHE A 188 -17.08 58.06 -60.83
N SER A 189 -15.98 57.36 -60.74
CA SER A 189 -15.87 56.01 -60.12
C SER A 189 -14.84 56.06 -58.99
N ILE A 190 -15.24 55.55 -57.84
CA ILE A 190 -14.40 55.43 -56.63
C ILE A 190 -13.94 53.99 -56.52
N TYR A 191 -12.64 53.79 -56.30
CA TYR A 191 -11.99 52.52 -56.00
C TYR A 191 -11.30 52.59 -54.66
N ILE A 192 -11.62 51.65 -53.80
CA ILE A 192 -10.91 51.43 -52.52
C ILE A 192 -10.24 50.10 -52.63
N SER A 193 -8.95 50.03 -52.34
CA SER A 193 -8.20 48.79 -52.36
C SER A 193 -7.40 48.56 -51.08
N GLN A 194 -7.32 47.32 -50.64
CA GLN A 194 -6.53 46.92 -49.50
C GLN A 194 -5.82 45.56 -49.73
N ALA A 195 -4.52 45.50 -49.48
CA ALA A 195 -3.76 44.25 -49.61
C ALA A 195 -4.16 43.22 -48.56
N ILE A 196 -4.40 41.98 -48.98
CA ILE A 196 -4.76 40.85 -48.09
C ILE A 196 -3.53 40.03 -47.72
N GLU A 197 -2.45 40.10 -48.50
CA GLU A 197 -1.21 39.32 -48.28
C GLU A 197 -0.63 39.46 -46.88
N PRO A 198 -0.58 40.63 -46.22
CA PRO A 198 -0.09 40.76 -44.85
C PRO A 198 -0.86 39.93 -43.84
N ILE A 199 -2.15 39.64 -44.13
CA ILE A 199 -3.02 38.81 -43.29
C ILE A 199 -2.60 37.36 -43.34
N ASN A 200 -2.35 36.84 -44.53
CA ASN A 200 -1.92 35.45 -44.73
C ASN A 200 -0.58 35.20 -44.01
N GLN A 201 0.34 36.15 -44.06
CA GLN A 201 1.62 36.08 -43.36
C GLN A 201 1.41 36.12 -41.82
N SER A 202 0.54 36.99 -41.32
CA SER A 202 0.21 37.07 -39.89
C SER A 202 -0.44 35.79 -39.36
N VAL A 203 -1.34 35.17 -40.12
CA VAL A 203 -1.98 33.90 -39.79
C VAL A 203 -0.93 32.78 -39.76
N GLN A 204 -0.01 32.73 -40.76
CA GLN A 204 1.08 31.76 -40.76
C GLN A 204 2.01 31.91 -39.54
N GLN A 205 2.42 33.14 -39.19
CA GLN A 205 3.26 33.41 -38.05
C GLN A 205 2.54 33.00 -36.75
N ALA A 206 1.26 33.31 -36.58
CA ALA A 206 0.43 32.89 -35.45
C ALA A 206 0.38 31.35 -35.37
N ASN A 207 0.20 30.64 -36.47
CA ASN A 207 0.18 29.19 -36.50
C ASN A 207 1.53 28.56 -36.11
N ILE A 208 2.65 29.14 -36.54
CA ILE A 208 4.00 28.70 -36.14
C ILE A 208 4.18 28.90 -34.64
N LEU A 209 3.78 30.05 -34.09
CA LEU A 209 3.85 30.33 -32.67
C LEU A 209 2.98 29.36 -31.86
N LEU A 210 1.74 29.12 -32.29
CA LEU A 210 0.83 28.14 -31.67
C LEU A 210 1.41 26.72 -31.68
N LEU A 211 2.05 26.32 -32.79
CA LEU A 211 2.72 25.01 -32.88
C LEU A 211 3.89 24.90 -31.93
N ALA A 212 4.70 25.97 -31.81
CA ALA A 212 5.80 26.03 -30.84
C ALA A 212 5.30 25.96 -29.40
N CYS A 213 4.25 26.68 -29.06
CA CYS A 213 3.60 26.61 -27.74
C CYS A 213 3.04 25.22 -27.45
N ALA A 214 2.42 24.58 -28.43
CA ALA A 214 1.87 23.22 -28.29
C ALA A 214 2.99 22.18 -28.04
N THR A 215 4.11 22.27 -28.76
CA THR A 215 5.25 21.37 -28.54
C THR A 215 5.90 21.57 -27.20
N LEU A 216 6.06 22.81 -26.73
CA LEU A 216 6.55 23.12 -25.39
C LEU A 216 5.63 22.57 -24.31
N THR A 217 4.33 22.78 -24.44
CA THR A 217 3.31 22.29 -23.48
C THR A 217 3.32 20.77 -23.40
N LEU A 218 3.47 20.08 -24.54
CA LEU A 218 3.60 18.63 -24.60
C LEU A 218 4.85 18.15 -23.86
N GLY A 219 5.98 18.81 -24.05
CA GLY A 219 7.23 18.49 -23.36
C GLY A 219 7.12 18.66 -21.82
N VAL A 220 6.54 19.77 -21.36
CA VAL A 220 6.29 20.03 -19.95
C VAL A 220 5.32 18.98 -19.35
N SER A 221 4.24 18.68 -20.06
CA SER A 221 3.27 17.67 -19.62
C SER A 221 3.91 16.30 -19.49
N MET A 222 4.74 15.89 -20.43
CA MET A 222 5.49 14.63 -20.40
C MET A 222 6.44 14.55 -19.19
N TYR A 223 7.13 15.65 -18.87
CA TYR A 223 8.00 15.74 -17.71
C TYR A 223 7.21 15.60 -16.40
N ILE A 224 6.06 16.29 -16.30
CA ILE A 224 5.19 16.20 -15.11
C ILE A 224 4.70 14.77 -14.91
N VAL A 225 4.21 14.10 -15.96
CA VAL A 225 3.75 12.70 -15.90
C VAL A 225 4.87 11.77 -15.46
N PHE A 226 6.08 11.97 -15.96
CA PHE A 226 7.25 11.18 -15.55
C PHE A 226 7.57 11.35 -14.06
N LYS A 227 7.57 12.58 -13.55
CA LYS A 227 7.75 12.86 -12.12
C LYS A 227 6.65 12.25 -11.27
N MET A 228 5.38 12.43 -11.67
CA MET A 228 4.24 11.85 -10.96
C MET A 228 4.31 10.31 -10.94
N SER A 229 4.75 9.68 -12.02
CA SER A 229 4.93 8.23 -12.06
C SER A 229 5.93 7.72 -11.03
N LYS A 230 7.06 8.42 -10.88
CA LYS A 230 8.05 8.06 -9.86
C LYS A 230 7.55 8.29 -8.44
N ARG A 231 6.82 9.38 -8.21
CA ARG A 231 6.40 9.80 -6.87
C ARG A 231 5.19 9.02 -6.35
N PHE A 232 4.25 8.63 -7.20
CA PHE A 232 3.01 7.97 -6.78
C PHE A 232 2.92 6.51 -7.24
N THR A 233 3.16 6.23 -8.52
CA THR A 233 2.86 4.89 -9.07
C THR A 233 3.83 3.82 -8.58
N ARG A 234 5.13 4.14 -8.42
CA ARG A 234 6.12 3.19 -7.93
C ARG A 234 5.88 2.81 -6.47
N PRO A 235 5.71 3.77 -5.54
CA PRO A 235 5.38 3.45 -4.15
C PRO A 235 4.11 2.61 -4.00
N ILE A 236 3.03 2.98 -4.67
CA ILE A 236 1.78 2.20 -4.64
C ILE A 236 2.00 0.75 -5.08
N ARG A 237 2.84 0.54 -6.10
CA ARG A 237 3.15 -0.81 -6.57
C ARG A 237 4.03 -1.59 -5.58
N GLN A 238 4.94 -0.92 -4.87
CA GLN A 238 5.72 -1.52 -3.80
C GLN A 238 4.80 -1.98 -2.66
N ILE A 239 3.93 -1.08 -2.20
CA ILE A 239 2.89 -1.38 -1.21
C ILE A 239 2.06 -2.60 -1.63
N GLN A 240 1.54 -2.61 -2.86
CA GLN A 240 0.74 -3.73 -3.39
C GLN A 240 1.50 -5.05 -3.38
N ASN A 241 2.78 -5.04 -3.75
CA ASN A 241 3.62 -6.24 -3.75
C ASN A 241 3.85 -6.73 -2.31
N THR A 242 4.20 -5.83 -1.37
CA THR A 242 4.40 -6.18 0.04
C THR A 242 3.13 -6.78 0.66
N VAL A 243 1.96 -6.18 0.39
CA VAL A 243 0.67 -6.75 0.84
C VAL A 243 0.42 -8.12 0.23
N GLY A 244 0.79 -8.34 -1.04
CA GLY A 244 0.72 -9.65 -1.69
C GLY A 244 1.61 -10.70 -1.02
N GLU A 245 2.84 -10.33 -0.63
CA GLU A 245 3.76 -11.19 0.11
C GLU A 245 3.22 -11.51 1.51
N LEU A 246 2.70 -10.50 2.23
CA LEU A 246 2.06 -10.70 3.54
C LEU A 246 0.86 -11.64 3.45
N ALA A 247 0.03 -11.53 2.41
CA ALA A 247 -1.09 -12.42 2.17
C ALA A 247 -0.65 -13.87 1.87
N ALA A 248 0.55 -14.05 1.31
CA ALA A 248 1.20 -15.35 1.13
C ALA A 248 1.96 -15.82 2.38
N LEU A 249 1.80 -15.15 3.53
CA LEU A 249 2.48 -15.42 4.79
C LEU A 249 4.02 -15.26 4.72
N ASN A 250 4.53 -14.51 3.77
CA ASN A 250 5.94 -14.16 3.66
C ASN A 250 6.20 -12.82 4.38
N PHE A 251 6.65 -12.89 5.62
CA PHE A 251 6.91 -11.74 6.50
C PHE A 251 8.32 -11.16 6.36
N GLY A 252 9.13 -11.66 5.41
CA GLY A 252 10.49 -11.17 5.18
C GLY A 252 10.55 -9.87 4.37
N SER A 253 9.50 -9.56 3.61
CA SER A 253 9.42 -8.38 2.75
C SER A 253 8.87 -7.19 3.53
N LYS A 254 9.64 -6.09 3.57
CA LYS A 254 9.20 -4.80 4.14
C LYS A 254 8.90 -3.80 3.04
N CYS A 255 7.96 -2.94 3.29
CA CYS A 255 7.61 -1.81 2.44
C CYS A 255 8.60 -0.67 2.73
N ASP A 256 9.50 -0.39 1.78
CA ASP A 256 10.47 0.71 1.87
C ASP A 256 10.01 1.87 0.96
N VAL A 257 9.07 2.66 1.45
CA VAL A 257 8.52 3.84 0.76
C VAL A 257 8.96 5.09 1.50
N THR A 258 9.76 5.93 0.83
CA THR A 258 10.33 7.16 1.38
C THR A 258 9.86 8.38 0.59
N THR A 259 8.55 8.60 0.55
CA THR A 259 7.95 9.70 -0.22
C THR A 259 7.72 10.97 0.61
N GLY A 260 7.75 10.88 1.93
CA GLY A 260 7.52 11.99 2.87
C GLY A 260 6.05 12.45 2.91
N ASP A 261 5.10 11.61 2.50
CA ASP A 261 3.67 11.88 2.42
C ASP A 261 2.85 10.70 2.98
N GLU A 262 1.55 10.71 2.76
CA GLU A 262 0.60 9.68 3.24
C GLU A 262 0.95 8.26 2.74
N LEU A 263 1.68 8.15 1.63
CA LEU A 263 2.12 6.84 1.11
C LEU A 263 3.24 6.24 1.96
N GLN A 264 4.10 7.06 2.54
CA GLN A 264 5.11 6.60 3.50
C GLN A 264 4.43 6.08 4.76
N SER A 265 3.51 6.87 5.34
CA SER A 265 2.74 6.45 6.51
C SER A 265 2.00 5.14 6.27
N LEU A 266 1.36 4.98 5.11
CA LEU A 266 0.69 3.74 4.72
C LEU A 266 1.69 2.56 4.62
N GLY A 267 2.90 2.80 4.12
CA GLY A 267 3.96 1.78 4.08
C GLY A 267 4.40 1.33 5.46
N GLU A 268 4.53 2.27 6.40
CA GLU A 268 4.86 2.02 7.81
C GLU A 268 3.74 1.24 8.51
N ASP A 269 2.48 1.62 8.30
CA ASP A 269 1.31 0.92 8.85
C ASP A 269 1.23 -0.54 8.36
N ILE A 270 1.54 -0.79 7.09
CA ILE A 270 1.59 -2.13 6.52
C ILE A 270 2.73 -2.95 7.11
N ASN A 271 3.90 -2.35 7.37
CA ASN A 271 5.00 -3.02 8.05
C ASN A 271 4.61 -3.41 9.48
N HIS A 272 3.97 -2.49 10.21
CA HIS A 272 3.47 -2.74 11.57
C HIS A 272 2.44 -3.88 11.59
N LEU A 273 1.46 -3.84 10.67
CA LEU A 273 0.48 -4.92 10.51
C LEU A 273 1.14 -6.28 10.21
N GLY A 274 2.19 -6.28 9.38
CA GLY A 274 2.98 -7.47 9.06
C GLY A 274 3.67 -8.06 10.30
N ASP A 275 4.28 -7.21 11.12
CA ASP A 275 4.94 -7.62 12.36
C ASP A 275 3.92 -8.12 13.40
N GLU A 276 2.76 -7.48 13.56
CA GLU A 276 1.68 -7.95 14.44
C GLU A 276 1.11 -9.31 14.00
N LEU A 277 0.83 -9.46 12.72
CA LEU A 277 0.32 -10.73 12.17
C LEU A 277 1.31 -11.88 12.37
N LYS A 278 2.61 -11.62 12.14
CA LYS A 278 3.68 -12.58 12.41
C LYS A 278 3.70 -13.02 13.87
N ASN A 279 3.64 -12.06 14.80
CA ASN A 279 3.65 -12.33 16.25
C ASN A 279 2.39 -13.12 16.69
N ALA A 280 1.21 -12.76 16.17
CA ALA A 280 -0.02 -13.48 16.42
C ALA A 280 0.05 -14.95 15.94
N LEU A 281 0.58 -15.18 14.73
CA LEU A 281 0.76 -16.53 14.19
C LEU A 281 1.78 -17.34 14.98
N MET A 282 2.89 -16.72 15.43
CA MET A 282 3.87 -17.40 16.29
C MET A 282 3.24 -17.81 17.62
N THR A 283 2.45 -16.92 18.23
CA THR A 283 1.73 -17.18 19.48
C THR A 283 0.73 -18.32 19.31
N LEU A 284 -0.09 -18.28 18.24
CA LEU A 284 -1.02 -19.37 17.90
C LEU A 284 -0.33 -20.71 17.70
N ARG A 285 0.80 -20.72 16.98
CA ARG A 285 1.59 -21.95 16.79
C ARG A 285 2.09 -22.51 18.12
N LYS A 286 2.61 -21.62 19.01
CA LYS A 286 3.08 -22.04 20.33
C LYS A 286 1.93 -22.62 21.17
N GLN A 287 0.77 -21.98 21.15
CA GLN A 287 -0.44 -22.46 21.86
C GLN A 287 -0.91 -23.82 21.31
N ASN A 288 -0.96 -23.98 19.97
CA ASN A 288 -1.31 -25.25 19.37
C ASN A 288 -0.34 -26.37 19.73
N MET A 289 0.96 -26.12 19.70
CA MET A 289 1.97 -27.11 20.14
C MET A 289 1.81 -27.48 21.61
N GLN A 290 1.45 -26.51 22.48
CA GLN A 290 1.17 -26.79 23.88
C GLN A 290 -0.10 -27.64 24.03
N LEU A 291 -1.15 -27.30 23.33
CA LEU A 291 -2.42 -28.04 23.34
C LEU A 291 -2.25 -29.49 22.84
N GLU A 292 -1.45 -29.71 21.80
CA GLU A 292 -1.10 -31.06 21.34
C GLU A 292 -0.37 -31.86 22.41
N LYS A 293 0.61 -31.26 23.11
CA LYS A 293 1.31 -31.91 24.22
C LYS A 293 0.35 -32.28 25.34
N ASP A 294 -0.56 -31.37 25.69
CA ASP A 294 -1.54 -31.60 26.75
C ASP A 294 -2.53 -32.72 26.37
N ILE A 295 -2.98 -32.78 25.12
CA ILE A 295 -3.83 -33.87 24.61
C ILE A 295 -3.08 -35.22 24.65
N ILE A 296 -1.80 -35.25 24.26
CA ILE A 296 -1.00 -36.47 24.30
C ILE A 296 -0.84 -36.95 25.76
N ALA A 297 -0.50 -36.03 26.67
CA ALA A 297 -0.39 -36.34 28.10
C ALA A 297 -1.72 -36.87 28.68
N GLN A 298 -2.83 -36.27 28.35
CA GLN A 298 -4.17 -36.70 28.76
C GLN A 298 -4.52 -38.10 28.23
N ARG A 299 -4.23 -38.37 26.95
CA ARG A 299 -4.44 -39.71 26.36
C ARG A 299 -3.60 -40.76 27.04
N GLN A 300 -2.33 -40.45 27.33
CA GLN A 300 -1.42 -41.37 28.03
C GLN A 300 -1.93 -41.63 29.46
N PHE A 301 -2.40 -40.60 30.16
CA PHE A 301 -2.99 -40.72 31.50
C PHE A 301 -4.18 -41.68 31.49
N ILE A 302 -5.14 -41.50 30.56
CA ILE A 302 -6.33 -42.39 30.43
C ILE A 302 -5.91 -43.82 30.08
N SER A 303 -4.94 -43.99 29.20
CA SER A 303 -4.43 -45.30 28.80
C SER A 303 -3.82 -46.05 30.00
N ASN A 304 -2.94 -45.36 30.73
CA ASN A 304 -2.24 -45.91 31.89
C ASN A 304 -3.25 -46.24 33.02
N ALA A 305 -4.21 -45.33 33.28
CA ALA A 305 -5.29 -45.56 34.24
C ALA A 305 -6.10 -46.80 33.90
N SER A 306 -6.47 -46.96 32.64
CA SER A 306 -7.23 -48.14 32.18
C SER A 306 -6.44 -49.43 32.39
N HIS A 307 -5.13 -49.37 32.21
CA HIS A 307 -4.23 -50.53 32.40
C HIS A 307 -4.10 -50.87 33.88
N GLU A 308 -3.87 -49.92 34.77
CA GLU A 308 -3.73 -50.12 36.21
C GLU A 308 -5.05 -50.54 36.89
N LEU A 309 -6.21 -50.21 36.28
CA LEU A 309 -7.54 -50.69 36.73
C LEU A 309 -7.87 -52.09 36.24
N ARG A 310 -7.39 -52.51 35.05
CA ARG A 310 -7.70 -53.78 34.45
C ARG A 310 -7.13 -54.97 35.25
N THR A 311 -5.94 -54.80 35.76
CA THR A 311 -5.22 -55.88 36.50
C THR A 311 -5.98 -56.28 37.77
N PRO A 312 -6.30 -55.37 38.71
CA PRO A 312 -7.04 -55.76 39.91
C PRO A 312 -8.45 -56.25 39.59
N LEU A 313 -9.12 -55.70 38.57
CA LEU A 313 -10.42 -56.17 38.14
C LEU A 313 -10.38 -57.59 37.62
N ALA A 314 -9.33 -57.97 36.90
CA ALA A 314 -9.12 -59.33 36.43
C ALA A 314 -8.89 -60.33 37.58
N LEU A 315 -8.14 -59.88 38.63
CA LEU A 315 -7.95 -60.69 39.85
C LEU A 315 -9.29 -60.87 40.60
N ILE A 316 -10.03 -59.77 40.85
CA ILE A 316 -11.35 -59.84 41.50
C ILE A 316 -12.25 -60.82 40.76
N LYS A 317 -12.34 -60.69 39.44
CA LYS A 317 -13.15 -61.56 38.59
C LYS A 317 -12.66 -63.02 38.66
N GLY A 318 -11.35 -63.28 38.59
CA GLY A 318 -10.78 -64.64 38.65
C GLY A 318 -11.11 -65.32 39.93
N TYR A 319 -10.91 -64.67 41.09
CA TYR A 319 -11.22 -65.27 42.38
C TYR A 319 -12.73 -65.43 42.62
N ALA A 320 -13.54 -64.52 42.14
CA ALA A 320 -15.01 -64.64 42.18
C ALA A 320 -15.49 -65.82 41.31
N ASP A 321 -14.93 -66.00 40.10
CA ASP A 321 -15.23 -67.12 39.22
C ASP A 321 -14.77 -68.48 39.82
N GLU A 322 -13.63 -68.50 40.54
CA GLU A 322 -13.13 -69.66 41.25
C GLU A 322 -14.09 -70.06 42.38
N MET A 323 -14.58 -69.08 43.14
CA MET A 323 -15.59 -69.32 44.20
C MET A 323 -16.88 -69.85 43.60
N ASN A 324 -17.38 -69.26 42.52
CA ASN A 324 -18.60 -69.65 41.85
C ASN A 324 -18.53 -71.08 41.23
N ALA A 325 -17.34 -71.44 40.69
CA ALA A 325 -17.12 -72.75 40.09
C ALA A 325 -16.96 -73.90 41.12
N GLY A 326 -16.92 -73.55 42.41
CA GLY A 326 -16.76 -74.49 43.47
C GLY A 326 -15.34 -75.01 43.70
N PHE A 327 -14.35 -74.36 43.04
CA PHE A 327 -12.94 -74.74 43.23
C PHE A 327 -12.39 -74.35 44.61
N ALA A 328 -12.91 -73.33 45.25
CA ALA A 328 -12.67 -73.01 46.64
C ALA A 328 -13.54 -73.93 47.55
N SER A 329 -13.09 -75.14 47.77
CA SER A 329 -13.87 -76.22 48.42
C SER A 329 -13.80 -76.16 49.95
N THR A 330 -12.83 -75.47 50.53
CA THR A 330 -12.69 -75.31 51.98
C THR A 330 -13.04 -73.89 52.42
N GLU A 331 -13.52 -73.71 53.67
CA GLU A 331 -13.78 -72.37 54.22
C GLU A 331 -12.52 -71.51 54.21
N GLN A 332 -11.36 -72.05 54.49
CA GLN A 332 -10.08 -71.34 54.41
C GLN A 332 -9.76 -70.83 52.99
N GLN A 333 -10.10 -71.60 51.92
CA GLN A 333 -9.92 -71.16 50.54
C GLN A 333 -10.92 -70.04 50.17
N LYS A 334 -12.16 -70.13 50.66
CA LYS A 334 -13.15 -69.06 50.45
C LYS A 334 -12.74 -67.76 51.15
N ASP A 335 -12.32 -67.88 52.40
CA ASP A 335 -11.85 -66.70 53.17
C ASP A 335 -10.63 -66.05 52.46
N PHE A 336 -9.70 -66.84 51.96
CA PHE A 336 -8.56 -66.32 51.17
C PHE A 336 -9.05 -65.61 49.88
N CYS A 337 -10.00 -66.17 49.11
CA CYS A 337 -10.54 -65.50 47.94
C CYS A 337 -11.23 -64.19 48.27
N ILE A 338 -12.03 -64.16 49.37
CA ILE A 338 -12.71 -62.97 49.86
C ILE A 338 -11.72 -61.90 50.28
N GLU A 339 -10.66 -62.29 50.96
CA GLU A 339 -9.58 -61.37 51.39
C GLU A 339 -8.88 -60.71 50.20
N ILE A 340 -8.53 -61.49 49.16
CA ILE A 340 -7.93 -60.93 47.93
C ILE A 340 -8.89 -60.00 47.19
N ILE A 341 -10.18 -60.39 47.09
CA ILE A 341 -11.17 -59.53 46.45
C ILE A 341 -11.32 -58.23 47.19
N ALA A 342 -11.38 -58.28 48.53
CA ALA A 342 -11.49 -57.08 49.38
C ALA A 342 -10.25 -56.18 49.26
N GLU A 343 -9.05 -56.80 49.26
CA GLU A 343 -7.80 -56.08 49.13
C GLU A 343 -7.70 -55.37 47.76
N GLU A 344 -8.00 -56.04 46.63
CA GLU A 344 -7.96 -55.47 45.30
C GLU A 344 -9.03 -54.39 45.08
N ALA A 345 -10.24 -54.57 45.65
CA ALA A 345 -11.28 -53.54 45.63
C ALA A 345 -10.85 -52.28 46.42
N ALA A 346 -10.18 -52.44 47.57
CA ALA A 346 -9.62 -51.31 48.35
C ALA A 346 -8.52 -50.60 47.58
N LYS A 347 -7.63 -51.34 46.85
CA LYS A 347 -6.60 -50.76 45.97
C LYS A 347 -7.24 -49.96 44.86
N MET A 348 -8.25 -50.46 44.16
CA MET A 348 -8.99 -49.73 43.10
C MET A 348 -9.63 -48.45 43.65
N SER A 349 -10.24 -48.50 44.83
CA SER A 349 -10.86 -47.34 45.47
C SER A 349 -9.83 -46.23 45.78
N ARG A 350 -8.64 -46.61 46.28
CA ARG A 350 -7.54 -45.66 46.51
C ARG A 350 -7.04 -45.04 45.20
N LEU A 351 -6.80 -45.83 44.15
CA LEU A 351 -6.37 -45.38 42.84
C LEU A 351 -7.36 -44.37 42.26
N LEU A 352 -8.65 -44.67 42.26
CA LEU A 352 -9.72 -43.79 41.80
C LEU A 352 -9.72 -42.45 42.57
N LYS A 353 -9.57 -42.50 43.88
CA LYS A 353 -9.49 -41.30 44.73
C LYS A 353 -8.29 -40.42 44.35
N GLU A 354 -7.11 -41.02 44.24
CA GLU A 354 -5.88 -40.28 43.85
C GLU A 354 -6.01 -39.65 42.44
N MET A 355 -6.60 -40.38 41.48
CA MET A 355 -6.86 -39.87 40.13
C MET A 355 -7.87 -38.72 40.12
N LEU A 356 -8.98 -38.81 40.88
CA LEU A 356 -9.94 -37.72 40.98
C LEU A 356 -9.36 -36.50 41.68
N ASP A 357 -8.58 -36.68 42.72
CA ASP A 357 -7.88 -35.57 43.39
C ASP A 357 -6.89 -34.89 42.44
N LEU A 358 -6.09 -35.64 41.71
CA LEU A 358 -5.15 -35.12 40.71
C LEU A 358 -5.89 -34.35 39.62
N SER A 359 -6.95 -34.91 39.04
CA SER A 359 -7.76 -34.27 38.00
C SER A 359 -8.38 -32.95 38.47
N ARG A 360 -8.86 -32.90 39.72
CA ARG A 360 -9.42 -31.67 40.31
C ARG A 360 -8.34 -30.60 40.51
N MET A 361 -7.12 -31.00 40.90
CA MET A 361 -5.98 -30.07 41.06
C MET A 361 -5.54 -29.52 39.70
N GLU A 362 -5.34 -30.38 38.69
CA GLU A 362 -4.94 -29.96 37.34
C GLU A 362 -5.97 -29.06 36.66
N SER A 363 -7.26 -29.27 36.95
CA SER A 363 -8.33 -28.40 36.39
C SER A 363 -8.51 -27.09 37.17
N GLY A 364 -7.73 -26.81 38.21
CA GLY A 364 -7.84 -25.61 39.03
C GLY A 364 -9.11 -25.53 39.87
N ARG A 365 -9.84 -26.65 40.03
CA ARG A 365 -11.10 -26.72 40.77
C ARG A 365 -10.94 -27.05 42.26
N THR A 366 -9.69 -27.19 42.71
CA THR A 366 -9.38 -27.46 44.11
C THR A 366 -9.26 -26.17 44.88
N GLU A 367 -10.06 -25.99 45.89
CA GLU A 367 -9.93 -24.88 46.82
C GLU A 367 -8.76 -25.17 47.78
N ILE A 368 -7.78 -24.26 47.84
CA ILE A 368 -6.62 -24.33 48.75
C ILE A 368 -6.91 -23.44 49.96
N ILE A 369 -6.96 -24.06 51.13
CA ILE A 369 -7.24 -23.37 52.40
C ILE A 369 -5.92 -23.03 53.07
N ASN A 370 -5.36 -21.89 52.70
CA ASN A 370 -4.12 -21.42 53.30
C ASN A 370 -4.32 -20.87 54.72
N ALA A 371 -3.49 -21.33 55.66
CA ALA A 371 -3.47 -20.85 57.02
C ALA A 371 -2.01 -20.56 57.50
N LYS A 372 -1.83 -19.68 58.47
CA LYS A 372 -0.56 -19.48 59.19
C LYS A 372 -0.32 -20.66 60.09
N LEU A 373 0.67 -21.50 59.80
CA LEU A 373 0.95 -22.74 60.52
C LEU A 373 2.45 -22.89 60.78
N SER A 374 2.82 -23.53 61.90
CA SER A 374 4.19 -23.94 62.15
C SER A 374 4.52 -25.21 61.37
N VAL A 375 5.57 -25.15 60.56
CA VAL A 375 6.06 -26.29 59.77
C VAL A 375 6.53 -27.41 60.69
N LYS A 376 7.26 -27.06 61.78
CA LYS A 376 7.75 -28.02 62.79
C LYS A 376 6.60 -28.77 63.45
N GLU A 377 5.56 -28.06 63.92
CA GLU A 377 4.40 -28.70 64.55
C GLU A 377 3.66 -29.64 63.55
N ARG A 378 3.57 -29.25 62.30
CA ARG A 378 2.93 -30.08 61.28
C ARG A 378 3.75 -31.34 60.96
N ILE A 379 5.07 -31.24 60.92
CA ILE A 379 5.94 -32.41 60.74
C ILE A 379 5.84 -33.35 61.94
N MET A 380 5.88 -32.80 63.16
CA MET A 380 5.73 -33.63 64.37
C MET A 380 4.39 -34.33 64.44
N SER A 381 3.28 -33.61 64.15
CA SER A 381 1.93 -34.19 64.09
C SER A 381 1.80 -35.28 63.00
N PHE A 382 2.50 -35.10 61.86
CA PHE A 382 2.57 -36.09 60.79
C PHE A 382 3.28 -37.37 61.30
N ILE A 383 4.44 -37.24 61.98
CA ILE A 383 5.17 -38.40 62.48
C ILE A 383 4.35 -39.17 63.48
N ASP A 384 3.70 -38.48 64.46
CA ASP A 384 2.81 -39.11 65.45
C ASP A 384 1.64 -39.88 64.75
N LYS A 385 1.04 -39.30 63.76
CA LYS A 385 -0.09 -39.89 63.00
C LYS A 385 0.34 -41.12 62.16
N TYR A 386 1.54 -41.12 61.63
CA TYR A 386 2.08 -42.15 60.76
C TYR A 386 3.03 -43.11 61.47
N ASP A 387 3.10 -43.12 62.81
CA ASP A 387 3.98 -43.96 63.63
C ASP A 387 3.81 -45.45 63.29
N GLY A 388 2.57 -45.92 63.17
CA GLY A 388 2.28 -47.29 62.77
C GLY A 388 2.82 -47.67 61.37
N PHE A 389 2.72 -46.75 60.41
CA PHE A 389 3.28 -46.95 59.04
C PHE A 389 4.81 -46.97 59.08
N ILE A 390 5.42 -46.06 59.84
CA ILE A 390 6.85 -45.95 60.00
C ILE A 390 7.42 -47.22 60.61
N ALA A 391 6.81 -47.72 61.72
CA ALA A 391 7.22 -48.93 62.40
C ALA A 391 7.04 -50.17 61.52
N GLN A 392 5.90 -50.30 60.83
CA GLN A 392 5.62 -51.46 59.94
C GLN A 392 6.62 -51.56 58.79
N ASN A 393 7.12 -50.43 58.27
CA ASN A 393 8.12 -50.39 57.18
C ASN A 393 9.55 -50.35 57.66
N GLY A 394 9.79 -50.36 58.95
CA GLY A 394 11.13 -50.35 59.56
C GLY A 394 11.91 -49.06 59.29
N LEU A 395 11.24 -47.92 59.12
CA LEU A 395 11.90 -46.64 58.83
C LEU A 395 12.56 -46.06 60.06
N SER A 396 13.79 -45.59 59.96
CA SER A 396 14.49 -44.81 60.95
C SER A 396 14.44 -43.32 60.57
N ILE A 397 13.59 -42.54 61.26
CA ILE A 397 13.39 -41.13 60.92
C ILE A 397 14.26 -40.25 61.78
N LEU A 398 15.09 -39.40 61.17
CA LEU A 398 15.84 -38.33 61.81
C LEU A 398 15.22 -36.98 61.48
N LEU A 399 15.04 -36.13 62.51
CA LEU A 399 14.49 -34.78 62.36
C LEU A 399 15.58 -33.74 62.55
N ASP A 400 15.73 -32.82 61.57
CA ASP A 400 16.63 -31.65 61.63
C ASP A 400 15.81 -30.40 61.28
N LEU A 401 15.04 -29.91 62.25
CA LEU A 401 14.03 -28.87 62.08
C LEU A 401 14.49 -27.55 62.70
N GLU A 402 14.39 -26.49 61.84
CA GLU A 402 14.68 -25.12 62.31
C GLU A 402 13.54 -24.58 63.18
N GLU A 403 13.87 -23.66 64.09
CA GLU A 403 12.91 -22.93 64.92
C GLU A 403 12.40 -21.66 64.18
N ASN A 404 11.21 -21.14 64.61
CA ASN A 404 10.56 -19.95 63.96
C ASN A 404 10.16 -20.14 62.51
N ASP A 405 9.57 -21.23 62.18
CA ASP A 405 9.24 -21.73 60.88
C ASP A 405 7.75 -21.56 60.48
N PHE A 406 7.16 -20.43 60.74
CA PHE A 406 5.77 -20.18 60.35
C PHE A 406 5.66 -19.96 58.84
N GLY A 407 4.84 -20.78 58.22
CA GLY A 407 4.48 -20.70 56.80
C GLY A 407 3.00 -20.41 56.57
N ILE A 408 2.67 -20.04 55.34
CA ILE A 408 1.29 -19.90 54.82
C ILE A 408 1.05 -21.03 53.82
N PHE A 409 0.32 -22.04 54.23
CA PHE A 409 0.03 -23.22 53.42
C PHE A 409 -1.23 -23.96 53.88
N ASP A 410 -1.72 -24.87 53.05
CA ASP A 410 -2.83 -25.77 53.37
C ASP A 410 -2.30 -27.02 54.12
N ALA A 411 -2.81 -27.23 55.36
CA ALA A 411 -2.37 -28.32 56.23
C ALA A 411 -2.56 -29.71 55.64
N MET A 412 -3.67 -29.93 54.92
CA MET A 412 -3.99 -31.23 54.32
C MET A 412 -3.08 -31.52 53.13
N ARG A 413 -2.84 -30.52 52.31
CA ARG A 413 -1.94 -30.64 51.15
C ARG A 413 -0.48 -30.80 51.55
N PHE A 414 -0.06 -30.09 52.59
CA PHE A 414 1.28 -30.27 53.19
C PHE A 414 1.48 -31.73 53.65
N GLU A 415 0.53 -32.26 54.43
CA GLU A 415 0.56 -33.62 54.90
C GLU A 415 0.58 -34.62 53.72
N GLN A 416 -0.21 -34.38 52.67
CA GLN A 416 -0.25 -35.20 51.47
C GLN A 416 1.10 -35.26 50.74
N VAL A 417 1.81 -34.10 50.62
CA VAL A 417 3.14 -34.04 50.00
C VAL A 417 4.14 -34.85 50.86
N LEU A 418 4.12 -34.62 52.16
CA LEU A 418 5.04 -35.29 53.08
C LEU A 418 4.82 -36.80 53.10
N ALA A 419 3.54 -37.25 53.11
CA ALA A 419 3.18 -38.66 53.02
C ALA A 419 3.68 -39.33 51.76
N ASN A 420 3.58 -38.62 50.60
CA ASN A 420 4.10 -39.13 49.33
C ASN A 420 5.63 -39.30 49.36
N TYR A 421 6.37 -38.36 49.94
CA TYR A 421 7.83 -38.46 50.03
C TYR A 421 8.28 -39.55 51.02
N VAL A 422 7.65 -39.65 52.17
CA VAL A 422 7.94 -40.68 53.17
C VAL A 422 7.57 -42.08 52.66
N SER A 423 6.43 -42.21 51.94
CA SER A 423 6.04 -43.44 51.27
C SER A 423 7.04 -43.86 50.21
N ASN A 424 7.57 -42.90 49.41
CA ASN A 424 8.63 -43.18 48.44
C ASN A 424 9.92 -43.62 49.14
N ALA A 425 10.30 -42.98 50.24
CA ALA A 425 11.45 -43.37 51.05
C ALA A 425 11.31 -44.83 51.57
N ALA A 426 10.14 -45.22 52.04
CA ALA A 426 9.83 -46.57 52.48
C ALA A 426 10.02 -47.63 51.35
N ARG A 427 9.63 -47.27 50.14
CA ARG A 427 9.64 -48.20 48.98
C ARG A 427 10.99 -48.30 48.32
N TYR A 428 11.71 -47.21 48.13
CA TYR A 428 12.91 -47.11 47.35
C TYR A 428 14.17 -46.96 48.16
N GLY A 429 14.05 -46.86 49.52
CA GLY A 429 15.16 -46.86 50.43
C GLY A 429 15.87 -48.19 50.45
N ASP A 430 17.19 -48.19 50.70
CA ASP A 430 18.01 -49.39 50.89
C ASP A 430 17.70 -50.11 52.21
N GLU A 431 18.50 -51.13 52.54
CA GLU A 431 18.32 -51.92 53.75
C GLU A 431 18.46 -51.10 55.03
N ARG A 432 19.15 -49.93 54.98
CA ARG A 432 19.34 -49.06 56.13
C ARG A 432 18.05 -48.35 56.55
N LYS A 433 17.10 -48.18 55.62
CA LYS A 433 15.81 -47.56 55.83
C LYS A 433 15.87 -46.20 56.55
N GLN A 434 16.97 -45.46 56.36
CA GLN A 434 17.16 -44.17 57.01
C GLN A 434 16.49 -43.08 56.21
N VAL A 435 15.67 -42.29 56.90
CA VAL A 435 14.97 -41.12 56.36
C VAL A 435 15.32 -39.92 57.21
N ARG A 436 15.72 -38.80 56.61
CA ARG A 436 15.92 -37.54 57.30
C ARG A 436 14.94 -36.50 56.79
N ILE A 437 14.16 -35.91 57.67
CA ILE A 437 13.29 -34.77 57.37
C ILE A 437 13.97 -33.53 57.93
N SER A 438 14.28 -32.57 57.07
CA SER A 438 14.91 -31.33 57.45
C SER A 438 14.14 -30.12 56.93
N THR A 439 14.21 -29.01 57.68
CA THR A 439 13.68 -27.71 57.26
C THR A 439 14.81 -26.72 57.12
N ARG A 440 14.71 -25.78 56.17
CA ARG A 440 15.62 -24.63 55.99
C ARG A 440 14.79 -23.42 55.65
N VAL A 441 14.96 -22.38 56.43
CA VAL A 441 14.32 -21.08 56.20
C VAL A 441 15.13 -20.33 55.14
N LEU A 442 14.49 -20.05 54.02
CA LEU A 442 15.01 -19.22 52.95
C LEU A 442 14.38 -17.82 53.03
N ASP A 443 14.77 -16.92 52.12
CA ASP A 443 14.28 -15.54 52.17
C ASP A 443 12.74 -15.45 52.14
N GLU A 444 12.10 -16.03 51.12
CA GLU A 444 10.65 -15.94 50.88
C GLU A 444 9.90 -17.25 51.17
N THR A 445 10.63 -18.35 51.38
CA THR A 445 10.06 -19.69 51.53
C THR A 445 10.72 -20.44 52.67
N ILE A 446 10.09 -21.51 53.13
CA ILE A 446 10.67 -22.54 54.00
C ILE A 446 10.75 -23.81 53.13
N ARG A 447 11.95 -24.35 52.99
CA ARG A 447 12.19 -25.59 52.26
C ARG A 447 12.12 -26.76 53.22
N ILE A 448 11.29 -27.74 52.86
CA ILE A 448 11.16 -29.03 53.54
C ILE A 448 11.84 -30.08 52.67
N SER A 449 12.80 -30.81 53.19
CA SER A 449 13.58 -31.82 52.49
C SER A 449 13.41 -33.18 53.15
N VAL A 450 13.14 -34.19 52.36
CA VAL A 450 13.05 -35.59 52.80
C VAL A 450 14.16 -36.37 52.09
N PHE A 451 15.19 -36.69 52.83
CA PHE A 451 16.29 -37.54 52.37
C PHE A 451 15.96 -39.00 52.68
N ASN A 452 16.29 -39.88 51.78
CA ASN A 452 16.36 -41.33 52.02
C ASN A 452 17.64 -41.93 51.49
N THR A 453 18.17 -42.91 52.22
CA THR A 453 19.24 -43.76 51.70
C THR A 453 18.76 -44.61 50.55
N GLY A 454 19.58 -44.79 49.50
CA GLY A 454 19.20 -45.61 48.35
C GLY A 454 19.98 -45.30 47.07
N LYS A 455 19.56 -45.89 45.97
CA LYS A 455 20.19 -45.67 44.65
C LYS A 455 19.92 -44.28 44.11
N HIS A 456 20.90 -43.67 43.45
CA HIS A 456 20.74 -42.43 42.71
C HIS A 456 19.81 -42.59 41.53
N LEU A 457 19.11 -41.51 41.21
CA LEU A 457 18.30 -41.38 40.03
C LEU A 457 19.19 -40.95 38.85
N CYS A 458 19.01 -41.53 37.66
CA CYS A 458 19.64 -40.99 36.45
C CYS A 458 18.93 -39.70 36.01
N GLU A 459 19.56 -38.91 35.12
CA GLU A 459 19.03 -37.64 34.64
C GLU A 459 17.65 -37.80 34.02
N ASP A 460 17.48 -38.81 33.17
CA ASP A 460 16.17 -39.11 32.52
C ASP A 460 15.09 -39.44 33.56
N MET A 461 15.44 -40.11 34.66
CA MET A 461 14.48 -40.39 35.72
C MET A 461 14.11 -39.13 36.45
N MET A 462 15.03 -38.22 36.79
CA MET A 462 14.76 -37.00 37.53
C MET A 462 13.74 -36.08 36.80
N GLU A 463 13.72 -36.08 35.46
CA GLU A 463 12.74 -35.34 34.69
C GLU A 463 11.37 -36.06 34.62
N ASN A 464 11.39 -37.38 34.56
CA ASN A 464 10.18 -38.17 34.27
C ASN A 464 9.40 -38.63 35.51
N ILE A 465 10.02 -38.68 36.71
CA ILE A 465 9.36 -39.14 37.93
C ILE A 465 8.13 -38.30 38.36
N TRP A 466 8.03 -37.09 37.83
CA TRP A 466 6.89 -36.18 38.06
C TRP A 466 5.73 -36.41 37.09
N LYS A 467 5.86 -37.37 36.14
CA LYS A 467 4.77 -37.76 35.24
C LYS A 467 3.87 -38.80 35.89
N SER A 468 2.58 -38.68 35.68
CA SER A 468 1.60 -39.65 36.22
C SER A 468 1.87 -41.05 35.68
N PHE A 469 1.80 -42.04 36.54
CA PHE A 469 2.04 -43.46 36.23
C PHE A 469 3.48 -43.81 35.83
N TYR A 470 4.43 -42.89 35.99
CA TYR A 470 5.83 -43.20 35.71
C TYR A 470 6.41 -44.11 36.79
N LYS A 471 7.06 -45.20 36.42
CA LYS A 471 7.77 -46.15 37.28
C LYS A 471 9.17 -46.35 36.70
N ALA A 472 10.20 -46.24 37.54
CA ALA A 472 11.58 -46.53 37.10
C ALA A 472 11.71 -47.99 36.71
N ASP A 473 12.36 -48.32 35.58
CA ASP A 473 12.40 -49.65 34.99
C ASP A 473 13.08 -50.74 35.86
N ASP A 474 13.87 -50.37 36.86
CA ASP A 474 14.48 -51.30 37.79
C ASP A 474 13.48 -51.94 38.80
N ALA A 475 12.23 -51.47 38.83
CA ALA A 475 11.19 -51.98 39.72
C ALA A 475 10.43 -53.20 39.17
N ARG A 476 11.04 -54.02 38.30
CA ARG A 476 10.49 -55.36 37.96
C ARG A 476 10.44 -56.34 39.11
N THR A 477 11.06 -56.02 40.22
CA THR A 477 10.76 -56.66 41.51
C THR A 477 9.49 -56.04 42.00
N ARG A 478 8.38 -56.77 41.93
CA ARG A 478 7.04 -56.55 42.41
C ARG A 478 7.01 -55.79 43.75
N VAL A 479 7.24 -54.48 43.69
CA VAL A 479 6.85 -53.62 44.83
C VAL A 479 5.35 -53.47 44.73
N LYS A 480 4.63 -54.34 45.47
CA LYS A 480 3.21 -54.26 45.63
C LYS A 480 2.82 -52.83 46.06
N ASP A 481 1.81 -52.25 45.38
CA ASP A 481 1.07 -51.07 45.79
C ASP A 481 1.59 -49.65 45.40
N SER A 482 2.27 -49.48 44.26
CA SER A 482 2.54 -48.11 43.74
C SER A 482 2.00 -47.95 42.33
N TYR A 483 1.10 -46.99 42.15
CA TYR A 483 0.54 -46.61 40.82
C TYR A 483 1.37 -45.56 40.08
N GLY A 484 2.41 -45.01 40.71
CA GLY A 484 3.21 -43.93 40.11
C GLY A 484 2.48 -42.57 40.06
N LEU A 485 1.49 -42.37 40.93
CA LEU A 485 0.73 -41.11 41.05
C LEU A 485 1.25 -40.17 42.16
N GLY A 486 1.95 -40.67 43.17
CA GLY A 486 2.33 -39.87 44.35
C GLY A 486 3.14 -38.62 44.01
N LEU A 487 4.16 -38.73 43.14
CA LEU A 487 4.99 -37.57 42.77
C LEU A 487 4.25 -36.62 41.80
N SER A 488 3.34 -37.11 40.96
CA SER A 488 2.51 -36.25 40.12
C SER A 488 1.49 -35.45 40.94
N VAL A 489 0.99 -36.03 42.05
CA VAL A 489 0.17 -35.32 43.05
C VAL A 489 0.98 -34.21 43.74
N VAL A 490 2.24 -34.48 44.13
CA VAL A 490 3.12 -33.43 44.67
C VAL A 490 3.30 -32.27 43.68
N LYS A 491 3.61 -32.60 42.44
CA LYS A 491 3.73 -31.60 41.37
C LYS A 491 2.45 -30.77 41.22
N ALA A 492 1.29 -31.41 41.18
CA ALA A 492 0.00 -30.72 41.06
C ALA A 492 -0.25 -29.76 42.27
N ILE A 493 -0.03 -30.25 43.49
CA ILE A 493 -0.17 -29.43 44.71
C ILE A 493 0.75 -28.23 44.66
N GLN A 494 2.05 -28.43 44.39
CA GLN A 494 3.03 -27.34 44.39
C GLN A 494 2.78 -26.34 43.26
N THR A 495 2.36 -26.81 42.10
CA THR A 495 1.98 -25.94 40.98
C THR A 495 0.78 -25.05 41.30
N VAL A 496 -0.29 -25.62 41.91
CA VAL A 496 -1.47 -24.85 42.32
C VAL A 496 -1.14 -23.86 43.45
N MET A 497 -0.22 -24.22 44.34
CA MET A 497 0.25 -23.34 45.43
C MET A 497 1.28 -22.29 44.94
N GLY A 498 1.76 -22.38 43.69
CA GLY A 498 2.79 -21.49 43.16
C GLY A 498 4.13 -21.64 43.86
N GLN A 499 4.45 -22.84 44.36
CA GLN A 499 5.67 -23.13 45.11
C GLN A 499 6.59 -24.07 44.34
N HIS A 500 7.88 -24.08 44.70
CA HIS A 500 8.89 -24.89 44.05
C HIS A 500 8.98 -26.28 44.70
N PHE A 501 9.44 -27.26 43.96
CA PHE A 501 9.71 -28.63 44.38
C PHE A 501 10.80 -29.23 43.48
N GLY A 502 11.43 -30.30 43.98
CA GLY A 502 12.47 -30.93 43.19
C GLY A 502 13.03 -32.20 43.82
N VAL A 503 14.03 -32.74 43.18
CA VAL A 503 14.79 -33.91 43.61
C VAL A 503 16.26 -33.70 43.30
N GLU A 504 17.12 -34.18 44.18
CA GLU A 504 18.57 -34.10 44.05
C GLU A 504 19.22 -35.41 44.50
N ASN A 505 20.22 -35.88 43.75
CA ASN A 505 21.10 -36.94 44.22
C ASN A 505 22.15 -36.38 45.20
N VAL A 506 22.30 -37.00 46.33
CA VAL A 506 23.32 -36.66 47.31
C VAL A 506 24.16 -37.89 47.65
N GLN A 507 25.28 -37.69 48.38
CA GLN A 507 26.08 -38.81 48.84
C GLN A 507 25.17 -39.78 49.62
N ASP A 508 25.16 -41.04 49.28
CA ASP A 508 24.40 -42.14 49.90
C ASP A 508 22.87 -42.17 49.63
N GLY A 509 22.29 -41.29 48.83
CA GLY A 509 20.82 -41.33 48.61
C GLY A 509 20.28 -40.23 47.77
N VAL A 510 19.00 -39.94 47.98
CA VAL A 510 18.22 -38.96 47.22
C VAL A 510 17.48 -38.03 48.20
N ILE A 511 17.43 -36.75 47.89
CA ILE A 511 16.63 -35.74 48.59
C ILE A 511 15.46 -35.33 47.70
N PHE A 512 14.24 -35.50 48.16
CA PHE A 512 13.05 -34.85 47.63
C PHE A 512 12.74 -33.63 48.48
N TRP A 513 12.47 -32.51 47.85
CA TRP A 513 12.19 -31.27 48.57
C TRP A 513 11.00 -30.52 47.97
N PHE A 514 10.35 -29.70 48.83
CA PHE A 514 9.31 -28.77 48.43
C PHE A 514 9.35 -27.52 49.28
N ASP A 515 8.86 -26.42 48.76
CA ASP A 515 8.86 -25.14 49.43
C ASP A 515 7.43 -24.78 49.86
N VAL A 516 7.30 -24.08 51.00
CA VAL A 516 6.08 -23.41 51.44
C VAL A 516 6.37 -21.93 51.63
N LYS A 517 5.38 -21.08 51.38
CA LYS A 517 5.54 -19.63 51.57
C LYS A 517 5.79 -19.28 53.03
N ARG A 518 6.88 -18.56 53.31
CA ARG A 518 7.22 -18.11 54.65
C ARG A 518 6.25 -17.00 55.08
N PHE A 519 5.79 -17.08 56.36
CA PHE A 519 5.10 -15.98 57.00
C PHE A 519 6.14 -15.01 57.56
N ARG A 520 6.07 -13.72 57.16
CA ARG A 520 6.85 -12.63 57.80
C ARG A 520 5.88 -11.71 58.54
N GLU A 521 6.16 -11.42 59.80
CA GLU A 521 5.51 -10.29 60.47
C GLU A 521 5.98 -9.01 59.79
N ARG A 522 5.01 -8.20 59.32
CA ARG A 522 5.30 -6.89 58.72
C ARG A 522 5.73 -5.91 59.79
#